data_acca1befcbc23f6354b056d3e525e0b4
#
_entry.id   acca1befcbc23f6354b056d3e525e0b4
#
_cell.length_a   1.000
_cell.length_b   1.000
_cell.length_c   1.000
_cell.angle_alpha   90.00
_cell.angle_beta   90.00
_cell.angle_gamma   90.00
#
_symmetry.space_group_name_H-M   'P 1'
#
loop_
_entity.id
_entity.type
_entity.pdbx_description
1 polymer ?
#
loop_
_entity_poly.entity_id
_entity_poly.type
_entity_poly.pdbx_seq_one_letter_code
_entity_poly.pdbx_strand_id
1 'polypeptide(L)'
;VSGPHNCVYIASVNGLTEINFTTGKTRRLLDAYVRVLQFKSDDELWVGTESGLYIYNLANDKVTHLSVPDQDDSYALSDNAIYSLCRDKENGMWIGSYFGGVNYYPYQWTYFEKFYPRDDLRNFGRRVREICESNDGTLWIGTEDKGLFNYDPANGKIVPFDHPAIYKNVHGLCLDGDDLWVGTFSGGLNRVNLHTRQVKHYSRGETQNSMSANDAFTICKTTIGDVWIGTTAGLLKYNRSSDDFTRITELKNMFTYDILEDFNGNLWFATFSNGVFCYNVRSQKWKNYLSNEKDSASLSYNKVISIYEDSRKCLWFMTLGEGFCRYNPETDNFTRYDMSKGFPSNTIYKMVEDKRGNLWLTTNNGLVCFNPETESKHVYTTANGLLSNQFNFQSGYCDKKGCIYLGSINGFIAFDPETFVENTFLPPVVITDFYLFNKRLSVDSPDSPMEKSITYSDEIELDANQNSFSLQVAALSYQAPEMNRLEYKLEGFNSEWYTVGRNSMINYSNLPYGSYTLRIKGSNSDGKWNEVQRVLKIRIRPPFYLSTWAYVVYVLLALCSL
;
A
#
# COMPACT_ATOMS: atom_id res chain seq x y z
N VAL A 1 15.80 13.87 -31.59
CA VAL A 1 14.40 13.45 -31.51
C VAL A 1 13.50 14.59 -31.98
N SER A 2 12.52 14.32 -32.83
CA SER A 2 11.48 15.30 -33.18
C SER A 2 10.47 15.46 -32.05
N GLY A 3 10.11 16.68 -31.76
CA GLY A 3 9.17 17.06 -30.71
C GLY A 3 7.97 17.84 -31.24
N PRO A 4 7.09 18.32 -30.37
CA PRO A 4 5.94 19.13 -30.70
C PRO A 4 6.33 20.49 -31.29
N HIS A 5 5.37 21.21 -31.89
CA HIS A 5 5.54 22.56 -32.42
C HIS A 5 6.66 22.71 -33.46
N ASN A 6 6.91 21.67 -34.27
CA ASN A 6 7.98 21.66 -35.29
C ASN A 6 9.39 21.91 -34.72
N CYS A 7 9.65 21.41 -33.50
CA CYS A 7 10.94 21.44 -32.83
C CYS A 7 11.71 20.14 -32.97
N VAL A 8 13.04 20.22 -33.03
CA VAL A 8 13.97 19.09 -32.96
C VAL A 8 14.90 19.28 -31.76
N TYR A 9 15.07 18.23 -30.99
CA TYR A 9 15.95 18.19 -29.83
C TYR A 9 17.19 17.37 -30.13
N ILE A 10 18.36 17.98 -30.01
CA ILE A 10 19.65 17.40 -30.35
C ILE A 10 20.45 17.14 -29.08
N ALA A 11 20.72 15.86 -28.83
CA ALA A 11 21.61 15.39 -27.77
C ALA A 11 23.07 15.40 -28.27
N SER A 12 23.98 15.85 -27.45
CA SER A 12 25.41 15.85 -27.75
C SER A 12 26.25 15.69 -26.47
N VAL A 13 27.56 15.46 -26.65
CA VAL A 13 28.51 15.43 -25.53
C VAL A 13 28.59 16.78 -24.78
N ASN A 14 28.24 17.86 -25.45
CA ASN A 14 28.24 19.20 -24.85
C ASN A 14 26.88 19.55 -24.22
N GLY A 15 25.78 18.88 -24.58
CA GLY A 15 24.47 19.06 -23.96
C GLY A 15 23.28 18.92 -24.88
N LEU A 16 22.14 19.50 -24.46
CA LEU A 16 20.85 19.46 -25.15
C LEU A 16 20.54 20.80 -25.82
N THR A 17 20.20 20.75 -27.11
CA THR A 17 19.82 21.93 -27.91
C THR A 17 18.45 21.69 -28.55
N GLU A 18 17.57 22.68 -28.44
CA GLU A 18 16.27 22.74 -29.15
C GLU A 18 16.44 23.63 -30.41
N ILE A 19 15.92 23.16 -31.52
CA ILE A 19 15.84 23.95 -32.78
C ILE A 19 14.37 23.97 -33.18
N ASN A 20 13.81 25.15 -33.27
CA ASN A 20 12.45 25.40 -33.76
C ASN A 20 12.49 25.71 -35.25
N PHE A 21 12.03 24.82 -36.10
CA PHE A 21 12.05 24.99 -37.56
C PHE A 21 11.03 26.00 -38.08
N THR A 22 10.00 26.35 -37.30
CA THR A 22 9.03 27.37 -37.70
C THR A 22 9.61 28.78 -37.53
N THR A 23 10.37 28.99 -36.45
CA THR A 23 10.93 30.32 -36.11
C THR A 23 12.40 30.48 -36.47
N GLY A 24 13.11 29.40 -36.78
CA GLY A 24 14.57 29.34 -36.98
C GLY A 24 15.38 29.55 -35.68
N LYS A 25 14.73 29.63 -34.52
CA LYS A 25 15.41 29.86 -33.23
C LYS A 25 16.03 28.57 -32.71
N THR A 26 17.24 28.75 -32.12
CA THR A 26 17.96 27.70 -31.41
C THR A 26 18.07 28.07 -29.94
N ARG A 27 17.76 27.14 -29.03
CA ARG A 27 17.84 27.33 -27.58
C ARG A 27 18.65 26.20 -26.95
N ARG A 28 19.63 26.56 -26.12
CA ARG A 28 20.36 25.61 -25.29
C ARG A 28 19.53 25.31 -24.04
N LEU A 29 19.28 24.04 -23.76
CA LEU A 29 18.47 23.61 -22.63
C LEU A 29 19.31 23.06 -21.48
N LEU A 30 20.40 22.35 -21.79
CA LEU A 30 21.23 21.68 -20.79
C LEU A 30 22.69 21.67 -21.22
N ASP A 31 23.60 21.93 -20.27
CA ASP A 31 25.06 21.80 -20.42
C ASP A 31 25.55 20.57 -19.66
N ALA A 32 25.32 19.39 -20.23
CA ALA A 32 25.76 18.09 -19.69
C ALA A 32 25.90 17.07 -20.82
N TYR A 33 26.65 16.00 -20.61
CA TYR A 33 26.76 14.94 -21.61
C TYR A 33 25.43 14.17 -21.71
N VAL A 34 24.66 14.42 -22.78
CA VAL A 34 23.37 13.81 -23.03
C VAL A 34 23.55 12.53 -23.86
N ARG A 35 23.04 11.42 -23.33
CA ARG A 35 23.12 10.09 -23.96
C ARG A 35 21.86 9.73 -24.72
N VAL A 36 20.70 10.01 -24.13
CA VAL A 36 19.41 9.55 -24.66
C VAL A 36 18.30 10.56 -24.38
N LEU A 37 17.33 10.62 -25.30
CA LEU A 37 16.14 11.46 -25.23
C LEU A 37 14.91 10.61 -25.48
N GLN A 38 13.87 10.80 -24.67
CA GLN A 38 12.57 10.17 -24.84
C GLN A 38 11.46 11.13 -24.44
N PHE A 39 10.47 11.32 -25.31
CA PHE A 39 9.23 11.99 -24.94
C PHE A 39 8.32 11.05 -24.16
N LYS A 40 7.86 11.47 -22.99
CA LYS A 40 6.79 10.78 -22.24
C LYS A 40 5.42 11.31 -22.69
N SER A 41 5.31 12.60 -22.95
CA SER A 41 4.16 13.28 -23.55
C SER A 41 4.66 14.41 -24.46
N ASP A 42 3.75 15.16 -25.10
CA ASP A 42 4.11 16.31 -25.92
C ASP A 42 4.80 17.42 -25.11
N ASP A 43 4.46 17.54 -23.82
CA ASP A 43 5.01 18.55 -22.93
C ASP A 43 6.13 18.05 -22.01
N GLU A 44 6.44 16.73 -22.01
CA GLU A 44 7.39 16.15 -21.07
C GLU A 44 8.51 15.39 -21.79
N LEU A 45 9.73 15.99 -21.78
CA LEU A 45 10.94 15.42 -22.37
C LEU A 45 11.86 14.87 -21.29
N TRP A 46 12.21 13.58 -21.37
CA TRP A 46 13.15 12.90 -20.51
C TRP A 46 14.53 12.84 -21.15
N VAL A 47 15.57 13.24 -20.40
CA VAL A 47 16.94 13.44 -20.85
C VAL A 47 17.88 12.63 -19.98
N GLY A 48 18.38 11.52 -20.49
CA GLY A 48 19.39 10.70 -19.80
C GLY A 48 20.80 11.24 -20.04
N THR A 49 21.54 11.40 -18.94
CA THR A 49 22.90 11.95 -18.94
C THR A 49 23.88 11.07 -18.15
N GLU A 50 25.15 11.45 -18.09
CA GLU A 50 26.15 10.84 -17.18
C GLU A 50 25.97 11.28 -15.70
N SER A 51 25.19 12.32 -15.45
CA SER A 51 25.00 12.90 -14.10
C SER A 51 23.58 12.76 -13.58
N GLY A 52 22.78 11.86 -14.15
CA GLY A 52 21.41 11.60 -13.77
C GLY A 52 20.41 11.80 -14.90
N LEU A 53 19.15 11.84 -14.51
CA LEU A 53 18.00 12.01 -15.39
C LEU A 53 17.39 13.40 -15.20
N TYR A 54 17.24 14.14 -16.31
CA TYR A 54 16.53 15.41 -16.31
C TYR A 54 15.16 15.25 -16.97
N ILE A 55 14.13 15.79 -16.33
CA ILE A 55 12.76 15.79 -16.82
C ILE A 55 12.37 17.25 -17.09
N TYR A 56 12.20 17.59 -18.36
CA TYR A 56 11.78 18.90 -18.82
C TYR A 56 10.28 18.95 -19.02
N ASN A 57 9.60 19.87 -18.34
CA ASN A 57 8.24 20.25 -18.71
C ASN A 57 8.34 21.44 -19.67
N LEU A 58 8.05 21.19 -20.95
CA LEU A 58 8.23 22.17 -22.03
C LEU A 58 7.14 23.26 -22.03
N ALA A 59 6.01 23.03 -21.36
CA ALA A 59 4.93 24.02 -21.28
C ALA A 59 5.24 25.17 -20.32
N ASN A 60 6.02 24.91 -19.26
CA ASN A 60 6.34 25.91 -18.22
C ASN A 60 7.84 26.06 -17.94
N ASP A 61 8.70 25.48 -18.77
CA ASP A 61 10.17 25.46 -18.66
C ASP A 61 10.71 24.94 -17.30
N LYS A 62 9.90 24.14 -16.58
CA LYS A 62 10.33 23.53 -15.32
C LYS A 62 11.19 22.31 -15.58
N VAL A 63 12.31 22.22 -14.87
CA VAL A 63 13.26 21.09 -14.95
C VAL A 63 13.33 20.41 -13.59
N THR A 64 13.17 19.08 -13.59
CA THR A 64 13.41 18.23 -12.43
C THR A 64 14.65 17.38 -12.71
N HIS A 65 15.61 17.37 -11.80
CA HIS A 65 16.82 16.55 -11.88
C HIS A 65 16.74 15.41 -10.85
N LEU A 66 16.83 14.19 -11.33
CA LEU A 66 16.90 12.98 -10.52
C LEU A 66 18.31 12.40 -10.61
N SER A 67 18.92 12.18 -9.46
CA SER A 67 20.27 11.59 -9.33
C SER A 67 20.30 10.63 -8.14
N VAL A 68 21.33 9.81 -8.08
CA VAL A 68 21.59 8.95 -6.91
C VAL A 68 21.94 9.85 -5.73
N PRO A 69 21.20 9.74 -4.60
CA PRO A 69 21.49 10.53 -3.40
C PRO A 69 22.70 9.98 -2.63
N ASP A 70 23.25 10.77 -1.71
CA ASP A 70 24.35 10.34 -0.83
C ASP A 70 23.97 9.27 0.20
N GLN A 71 22.67 9.04 0.40
CA GLN A 71 22.14 8.03 1.32
C GLN A 71 21.36 6.95 0.56
N ASP A 72 21.32 5.73 1.12
CA ASP A 72 20.52 4.65 0.60
C ASP A 72 19.03 5.04 0.56
N ASP A 73 18.54 5.30 -0.65
CA ASP A 73 17.14 5.55 -0.97
C ASP A 73 16.67 4.53 -2.01
N SER A 74 15.85 3.57 -1.58
CA SER A 74 15.31 2.52 -2.45
C SER A 74 14.37 3.03 -3.55
N TYR A 75 13.98 4.30 -3.50
CA TYR A 75 13.13 4.96 -4.51
C TYR A 75 13.93 5.86 -5.45
N ALA A 76 15.23 6.04 -5.22
CA ALA A 76 16.10 6.80 -6.08
C ALA A 76 16.57 5.98 -7.28
N LEU A 77 17.21 6.66 -8.23
CA LEU A 77 17.92 6.00 -9.33
C LEU A 77 19.03 5.11 -8.77
N SER A 78 19.21 3.95 -9.39
CA SER A 78 20.28 2.99 -9.02
C SER A 78 21.67 3.42 -9.51
N ASP A 79 21.75 4.35 -10.49
CA ASP A 79 22.98 4.87 -11.08
C ASP A 79 22.69 6.19 -11.78
N ASN A 80 23.67 7.09 -11.82
CA ASN A 80 23.58 8.40 -12.50
C ASN A 80 23.82 8.31 -14.01
N ALA A 81 24.54 7.32 -14.49
CA ALA A 81 24.85 7.16 -15.92
C ALA A 81 23.67 6.51 -16.67
N ILE A 82 22.80 7.32 -17.27
CA ILE A 82 21.57 6.87 -17.94
C ILE A 82 21.85 6.70 -19.43
N TYR A 83 21.71 5.45 -19.93
CA TYR A 83 22.06 5.05 -21.29
C TYR A 83 20.88 4.79 -22.20
N SER A 84 19.75 4.38 -21.65
CA SER A 84 18.55 4.11 -22.43
C SER A 84 17.27 4.53 -21.72
N LEU A 85 16.29 4.97 -22.50
CA LEU A 85 14.94 5.30 -22.05
C LEU A 85 13.95 4.62 -22.99
N CYS A 86 12.94 3.98 -22.45
CA CYS A 86 11.88 3.35 -23.21
C CYS A 86 10.53 3.59 -22.54
N ARG A 87 9.59 4.20 -23.27
CA ARG A 87 8.21 4.37 -22.83
C ARG A 87 7.43 3.10 -23.21
N ASP A 88 6.75 2.49 -22.23
CA ASP A 88 5.89 1.34 -22.48
C ASP A 88 4.46 1.73 -22.92
N LYS A 89 3.62 0.71 -23.12
CA LYS A 89 2.23 0.91 -23.54
C LYS A 89 1.31 1.43 -22.43
N GLU A 90 1.72 1.31 -21.17
CA GLU A 90 1.05 1.92 -20.00
C GLU A 90 1.51 3.36 -19.78
N ASN A 91 2.37 3.92 -20.64
CA ASN A 91 3.05 5.21 -20.46
C ASN A 91 4.02 5.26 -19.26
N GLY A 92 4.44 4.11 -18.73
CA GLY A 92 5.56 3.99 -17.82
C GLY A 92 6.88 4.20 -18.54
N MET A 93 7.93 4.59 -17.79
CA MET A 93 9.26 4.84 -18.34
C MET A 93 10.28 3.84 -17.78
N TRP A 94 10.89 3.08 -18.66
CA TRP A 94 12.01 2.20 -18.37
C TRP A 94 13.31 2.98 -18.55
N ILE A 95 14.18 2.93 -17.54
CA ILE A 95 15.41 3.72 -17.46
C ILE A 95 16.56 2.73 -17.30
N GLY A 96 17.33 2.53 -18.35
CA GLY A 96 18.52 1.66 -18.33
C GLY A 96 19.76 2.48 -17.98
N SER A 97 20.45 2.08 -16.93
CA SER A 97 21.70 2.69 -16.45
C SER A 97 22.91 1.84 -16.80
N TYR A 98 24.11 2.40 -16.62
CA TYR A 98 25.35 1.73 -17.03
C TYR A 98 25.71 0.57 -16.08
N PHE A 99 25.71 0.82 -14.75
CA PHE A 99 26.04 -0.17 -13.74
C PHE A 99 24.85 -0.57 -12.85
N GLY A 100 23.82 0.28 -12.73
CA GLY A 100 22.71 0.10 -11.80
C GLY A 100 21.56 -0.77 -12.32
N GLY A 101 21.67 -1.33 -13.53
CA GLY A 101 20.63 -2.14 -14.14
C GLY A 101 19.49 -1.31 -14.72
N VAL A 102 18.24 -1.66 -14.41
CA VAL A 102 17.05 -1.03 -14.97
C VAL A 102 16.15 -0.51 -13.85
N ASN A 103 15.75 0.76 -13.95
CA ASN A 103 14.74 1.37 -13.10
C ASN A 103 13.43 1.49 -13.88
N TYR A 104 12.31 1.38 -13.20
CA TYR A 104 10.99 1.59 -13.76
C TYR A 104 10.28 2.75 -13.06
N TYR A 105 9.80 3.71 -13.85
CA TYR A 105 8.99 4.82 -13.37
C TYR A 105 7.58 4.68 -13.92
N PRO A 106 6.59 4.25 -13.13
CA PRO A 106 5.23 4.01 -13.59
C PRO A 106 4.53 5.30 -14.00
N TYR A 107 3.52 5.19 -14.88
CA TYR A 107 2.75 6.34 -15.36
C TYR A 107 2.02 7.07 -14.24
N GLN A 108 1.43 6.33 -13.31
CA GLN A 108 0.74 6.86 -12.14
C GLN A 108 1.58 6.59 -10.88
N TRP A 109 2.69 7.29 -10.75
CA TRP A 109 3.63 7.07 -9.65
C TRP A 109 3.11 7.52 -8.29
N THR A 110 2.18 8.48 -8.17
CA THR A 110 2.04 9.23 -6.93
C THR A 110 0.61 9.47 -6.47
N TYR A 111 -0.06 8.41 -6.07
CA TYR A 111 -1.18 8.61 -5.15
C TYR A 111 -0.67 8.99 -3.75
N PHE A 112 0.52 8.49 -3.36
CA PHE A 112 1.07 8.61 -2.02
C PHE A 112 2.32 9.49 -2.02
N GLU A 113 2.22 10.70 -1.50
CA GLU A 113 3.38 11.51 -1.16
C GLU A 113 4.07 10.89 0.07
N LYS A 114 5.43 10.79 0.02
CA LYS A 114 6.21 10.02 0.99
C LYS A 114 7.11 10.94 1.80
N PHE A 115 7.00 10.83 3.12
CA PHE A 115 7.81 11.57 4.08
C PHE A 115 8.59 10.59 4.96
N TYR A 116 9.90 10.53 4.74
CA TYR A 116 10.81 9.62 5.43
C TYR A 116 12.19 10.28 5.59
N PRO A 117 13.07 9.79 6.48
CA PRO A 117 14.43 10.30 6.62
C PRO A 117 15.20 10.18 5.31
N ARG A 118 15.54 11.30 4.70
CA ARG A 118 16.36 11.45 3.50
C ARG A 118 17.21 12.73 3.63
N ASP A 119 17.97 13.12 2.63
CA ASP A 119 18.96 14.20 2.73
C ASP A 119 18.40 15.53 3.25
N ASP A 120 17.20 15.92 2.84
CA ASP A 120 16.49 17.12 3.29
C ASP A 120 15.72 16.92 4.62
N LEU A 121 15.50 15.67 5.05
CA LEU A 121 14.74 15.27 6.24
C LEU A 121 15.52 14.33 7.17
N ARG A 122 16.84 14.42 7.23
CA ARG A 122 17.73 13.51 8.01
C ARG A 122 17.36 13.34 9.47
N ASN A 123 16.78 14.35 10.08
CA ASN A 123 16.40 14.36 11.48
C ASN A 123 14.95 13.93 11.72
N PHE A 124 14.17 13.66 10.67
CA PHE A 124 12.80 13.20 10.82
C PHE A 124 12.75 11.77 11.37
N GLY A 125 11.71 11.47 12.17
CA GLY A 125 11.53 10.15 12.76
C GLY A 125 11.04 9.11 11.75
N ARG A 126 11.45 7.86 11.94
CA ARG A 126 10.98 6.75 11.11
C ARG A 126 9.63 6.22 11.56
N ARG A 127 9.40 6.11 12.87
CA ARG A 127 8.20 5.48 13.43
C ARG A 127 7.19 6.55 13.79
N VAL A 128 6.36 6.93 12.84
CA VAL A 128 5.29 7.90 13.06
C VAL A 128 4.15 7.24 13.82
N ARG A 129 3.78 7.81 14.98
CA ARG A 129 2.86 7.21 15.95
C ARG A 129 1.52 7.91 16.01
N GLU A 130 1.51 9.22 16.04
CA GLU A 130 0.28 10.01 16.19
C GLU A 130 0.36 11.28 15.33
N ILE A 131 -0.78 11.68 14.78
CA ILE A 131 -0.92 12.89 13.97
C ILE A 131 -2.12 13.67 14.45
N CYS A 132 -1.93 14.97 14.74
CA CYS A 132 -2.96 15.86 15.24
C CYS A 132 -2.93 17.20 14.50
N GLU A 133 -4.07 17.66 13.97
CA GLU A 133 -4.17 18.98 13.30
C GLU A 133 -4.21 20.11 14.33
N SER A 134 -3.44 21.16 14.07
CA SER A 134 -3.46 22.42 14.80
C SER A 134 -4.55 23.37 14.27
N ASN A 135 -4.84 24.43 15.04
CA ASN A 135 -5.87 25.41 14.65
C ASN A 135 -5.52 26.19 13.36
N ASP A 136 -4.24 26.31 13.04
CA ASP A 136 -3.72 26.97 11.83
C ASP A 136 -3.63 26.05 10.60
N GLY A 137 -4.03 24.77 10.72
CA GLY A 137 -3.99 23.79 9.66
C GLY A 137 -2.63 23.10 9.48
N THR A 138 -1.66 23.37 10.36
CA THR A 138 -0.44 22.58 10.44
C THR A 138 -0.70 21.27 11.20
N LEU A 139 0.15 20.26 11.00
CA LEU A 139 0.03 18.97 11.65
C LEU A 139 1.16 18.75 12.66
N TRP A 140 0.79 18.38 13.88
CA TRP A 140 1.73 17.85 14.85
C TRP A 140 1.90 16.36 14.65
N ILE A 141 3.15 15.92 14.53
CA ILE A 141 3.52 14.54 14.24
C ILE A 141 4.39 14.03 15.39
N GLY A 142 3.88 13.05 16.12
CA GLY A 142 4.60 12.33 17.16
C GLY A 142 5.30 11.10 16.59
N THR A 143 6.58 10.92 16.93
CA THR A 143 7.37 9.75 16.53
C THR A 143 7.88 8.98 17.74
N GLU A 144 8.11 7.67 17.59
CA GLU A 144 8.63 6.83 18.66
C GLU A 144 10.15 6.94 18.86
N ASP A 145 10.86 7.59 17.93
CA ASP A 145 12.33 7.60 17.89
C ASP A 145 12.97 8.99 17.90
N LYS A 146 12.26 10.04 17.44
CA LYS A 146 12.83 11.38 17.28
C LYS A 146 12.04 12.50 17.96
N GLY A 147 10.87 12.19 18.55
CA GLY A 147 10.05 13.15 19.30
C GLY A 147 8.96 13.79 18.46
N LEU A 148 8.77 15.08 18.65
CA LEU A 148 7.66 15.85 18.12
C LEU A 148 8.10 16.73 16.94
N PHE A 149 7.28 16.77 15.88
CA PHE A 149 7.48 17.59 14.70
C PHE A 149 6.22 18.38 14.37
N ASN A 150 6.39 19.54 13.73
CA ASN A 150 5.32 20.29 13.09
C ASN A 150 5.50 20.22 11.58
N TYR A 151 4.46 19.81 10.85
CA TYR A 151 4.41 19.72 9.40
C TYR A 151 3.42 20.74 8.86
N ASP A 152 3.85 21.56 7.90
CA ASP A 152 3.01 22.51 7.19
C ASP A 152 2.66 21.94 5.80
N PRO A 153 1.41 21.47 5.57
CA PRO A 153 0.99 20.93 4.29
C PRO A 153 1.00 21.93 3.14
N ALA A 154 0.99 23.25 3.42
CA ALA A 154 0.96 24.28 2.38
C ALA A 154 2.31 24.44 1.67
N ASN A 155 3.41 24.18 2.36
CA ASN A 155 4.77 24.33 1.81
C ASN A 155 5.63 23.06 1.93
N GLY A 156 5.08 21.97 2.50
CA GLY A 156 5.77 20.70 2.68
C GLY A 156 6.87 20.70 3.75
N LYS A 157 6.95 21.75 4.56
CA LYS A 157 8.03 21.91 5.53
C LYS A 157 7.77 21.14 6.82
N ILE A 158 8.76 20.35 7.26
CA ILE A 158 8.77 19.66 8.56
C ILE A 158 9.81 20.30 9.47
N VAL A 159 9.39 20.69 10.66
CA VAL A 159 10.24 21.34 11.66
C VAL A 159 10.21 20.56 12.97
N PRO A 160 11.35 20.17 13.55
CA PRO A 160 11.38 19.52 14.85
C PRO A 160 10.96 20.51 15.97
N PHE A 161 10.24 19.99 16.97
CA PHE A 161 9.97 20.68 18.21
C PHE A 161 10.81 20.06 19.32
N ASP A 162 12.03 20.56 19.48
CA ASP A 162 12.97 20.11 20.50
C ASP A 162 12.75 20.85 21.80
N HIS A 163 12.36 20.11 22.85
CA HIS A 163 12.27 20.61 24.20
C HIS A 163 12.72 19.52 25.19
N PRO A 164 13.60 19.82 26.17
CA PRO A 164 14.20 18.82 27.05
C PRO A 164 13.21 18.07 27.95
N ALA A 165 12.02 18.64 28.20
CA ALA A 165 10.96 18.00 28.99
C ALA A 165 10.15 16.97 28.15
N ILE A 166 10.23 17.00 26.81
CA ILE A 166 9.49 16.09 25.95
C ILE A 166 10.39 14.90 25.57
N TYR A 167 10.01 13.73 26.07
CA TYR A 167 10.71 12.49 25.72
C TYR A 167 10.49 12.11 24.26
N LYS A 168 11.52 11.55 23.62
CA LYS A 168 11.51 11.33 22.15
C LYS A 168 10.58 10.22 21.66
N ASN A 169 10.00 9.44 22.56
CA ASN A 169 9.02 8.42 22.23
C ASN A 169 7.60 8.96 22.51
N VAL A 170 7.01 9.63 21.49
CA VAL A 170 5.69 10.28 21.58
C VAL A 170 4.61 9.29 21.14
N HIS A 171 3.55 9.13 21.93
CA HIS A 171 2.45 8.20 21.69
C HIS A 171 1.09 8.86 21.48
N GLY A 172 0.74 9.88 22.27
CA GLY A 172 -0.56 10.54 22.21
C GLY A 172 -0.42 12.04 21.99
N LEU A 173 -1.25 12.59 21.10
CA LEU A 173 -1.35 14.03 20.84
C LEU A 173 -2.81 14.47 20.92
N CYS A 174 -3.07 15.61 21.57
CA CYS A 174 -4.41 16.18 21.60
C CYS A 174 -4.33 17.71 21.72
N LEU A 175 -5.00 18.42 20.81
CA LEU A 175 -5.10 19.87 20.85
C LEU A 175 -6.20 20.30 21.83
N ASP A 176 -5.88 21.23 22.72
CA ASP A 176 -6.80 21.79 23.70
C ASP A 176 -6.70 23.34 23.75
N GLY A 177 -7.39 23.99 22.83
CA GLY A 177 -7.27 25.43 22.60
C GLY A 177 -5.88 25.79 22.07
N ASP A 178 -5.13 26.56 22.83
CA ASP A 178 -3.75 26.95 22.50
C ASP A 178 -2.70 25.98 23.06
N ASP A 179 -3.14 24.95 23.77
CA ASP A 179 -2.27 23.95 24.37
C ASP A 179 -2.31 22.64 23.58
N LEU A 180 -1.15 22.06 23.39
CA LEU A 180 -0.98 20.71 22.85
C LEU A 180 -0.60 19.76 24.00
N TRP A 181 -1.42 18.76 24.24
CA TRP A 181 -1.09 17.66 25.13
C TRP A 181 -0.22 16.64 24.38
N VAL A 182 0.90 16.25 24.99
CA VAL A 182 1.89 15.34 24.41
C VAL A 182 2.15 14.21 25.40
N GLY A 183 1.59 13.05 25.12
CA GLY A 183 1.82 11.82 25.87
C GLY A 183 3.03 11.07 25.34
N THR A 184 3.85 10.55 26.24
CA THR A 184 5.07 9.84 25.88
C THR A 184 5.15 8.48 26.57
N PHE A 185 5.93 7.58 25.99
CA PHE A 185 6.28 6.31 26.63
C PHE A 185 7.46 6.53 27.57
N SER A 186 7.29 6.21 28.84
CA SER A 186 8.26 6.35 29.94
C SER A 186 8.66 7.79 30.31
N GLY A 187 8.21 8.79 29.56
CA GLY A 187 8.56 10.20 29.81
C GLY A 187 7.42 11.06 30.36
N GLY A 188 6.30 10.48 30.78
CA GLY A 188 5.16 11.21 31.34
C GLY A 188 4.29 11.90 30.29
N LEU A 189 3.53 12.88 30.76
CA LEU A 189 2.61 13.71 30.00
C LEU A 189 3.09 15.15 30.00
N ASN A 190 3.01 15.83 28.87
CA ASN A 190 3.38 17.24 28.77
C ASN A 190 2.21 18.06 28.22
N ARG A 191 2.03 19.27 28.73
CA ARG A 191 1.16 20.28 28.17
C ARG A 191 2.02 21.41 27.61
N VAL A 192 1.97 21.60 26.31
CA VAL A 192 2.78 22.57 25.55
C VAL A 192 1.88 23.73 25.15
N ASN A 193 2.16 24.94 25.61
CA ASN A 193 1.49 26.11 25.07
C ASN A 193 2.14 26.51 23.73
N LEU A 194 1.35 26.49 22.66
CA LEU A 194 1.85 26.66 21.29
C LEU A 194 2.33 28.09 20.98
N HIS A 195 1.82 29.11 21.69
CA HIS A 195 2.24 30.49 21.50
C HIS A 195 3.51 30.83 22.30
N THR A 196 3.52 30.48 23.59
CA THR A 196 4.65 30.82 24.47
C THR A 196 5.77 29.79 24.45
N ARG A 197 5.52 28.60 23.88
CA ARG A 197 6.40 27.43 23.92
C ARG A 197 6.73 26.90 25.31
N GLN A 198 6.00 27.36 26.33
CA GLN A 198 6.16 26.82 27.67
C GLN A 198 5.64 25.39 27.75
N VAL A 199 6.39 24.54 28.46
CA VAL A 199 6.04 23.13 28.65
C VAL A 199 5.85 22.87 30.12
N LYS A 200 4.66 22.39 30.50
CA LYS A 200 4.39 21.84 31.81
C LYS A 200 4.43 20.33 31.77
N HIS A 201 5.23 19.73 32.62
CA HIS A 201 5.45 18.29 32.71
C HIS A 201 4.69 17.67 33.90
N TYR A 202 4.08 16.51 33.65
CA TYR A 202 3.39 15.69 34.65
C TYR A 202 3.97 14.28 34.63
N SER A 203 4.27 13.74 35.81
CA SER A 203 4.83 12.39 35.96
C SER A 203 4.08 11.59 37.02
N ARG A 204 4.37 10.29 37.06
CA ARG A 204 3.83 9.38 38.05
C ARG A 204 4.16 9.88 39.47
N GLY A 205 3.16 9.82 40.34
CA GLY A 205 3.31 10.13 41.76
C GLY A 205 2.52 9.17 42.66
N GLU A 206 2.76 9.24 43.96
CA GLU A 206 2.13 8.35 44.94
C GLU A 206 0.72 8.82 45.33
N THR A 207 0.41 10.11 45.16
CA THR A 207 -0.90 10.67 45.50
C THR A 207 -1.98 10.22 44.50
N GLN A 208 -3.23 10.15 44.94
CA GLN A 208 -4.35 9.82 44.05
C GLN A 208 -4.56 10.83 42.91
N ASN A 209 -4.10 12.06 43.10
CA ASN A 209 -4.24 13.17 42.15
C ASN A 209 -3.04 13.30 41.21
N SER A 210 -2.09 12.38 41.25
CA SER A 210 -0.97 12.32 40.32
C SER A 210 -1.23 11.30 39.20
N MET A 211 -0.40 11.32 38.14
CA MET A 211 -0.45 10.28 37.12
C MET A 211 -0.24 8.89 37.72
N SER A 212 -0.92 7.88 37.14
CA SER A 212 -0.81 6.47 37.56
C SER A 212 0.45 5.80 36.99
N ALA A 213 0.93 6.27 35.85
CA ALA A 213 2.14 5.77 35.16
C ALA A 213 2.84 6.90 34.41
N ASN A 214 4.09 6.68 34.00
CA ASN A 214 4.82 7.60 33.12
C ASN A 214 4.57 7.31 31.62
N ASP A 215 3.65 6.41 31.31
CA ASP A 215 3.29 6.03 29.97
C ASP A 215 1.90 6.60 29.64
N ALA A 216 1.83 7.69 28.90
CA ALA A 216 0.59 8.28 28.40
C ALA A 216 0.44 7.91 26.91
N PHE A 217 -0.48 6.97 26.60
CA PHE A 217 -0.62 6.38 25.28
C PHE A 217 -1.63 7.08 24.39
N THR A 218 -2.72 7.56 24.96
CA THR A 218 -3.79 8.22 24.22
C THR A 218 -4.34 9.37 25.04
N ILE A 219 -4.80 10.41 24.37
CA ILE A 219 -5.38 11.60 24.98
C ILE A 219 -6.61 11.99 24.16
N CYS A 220 -7.74 12.14 24.84
CA CYS A 220 -8.98 12.55 24.21
C CYS A 220 -9.56 13.76 24.93
N LYS A 221 -9.89 14.80 24.16
CA LYS A 221 -10.67 15.94 24.63
C LYS A 221 -12.11 15.77 24.18
N THR A 222 -13.02 15.77 25.12
CA THR A 222 -14.46 15.68 24.87
C THR A 222 -15.04 16.99 24.36
N THR A 223 -16.21 16.92 23.77
CA THR A 223 -16.96 18.10 23.28
C THR A 223 -17.29 19.10 24.38
N ILE A 224 -17.46 18.64 25.62
CA ILE A 224 -17.65 19.48 26.80
C ILE A 224 -16.35 20.02 27.40
N GLY A 225 -15.20 19.67 26.84
CA GLY A 225 -13.88 20.16 27.22
C GLY A 225 -13.15 19.35 28.28
N ASP A 226 -13.66 18.21 28.72
CA ASP A 226 -12.93 17.27 29.60
C ASP A 226 -11.77 16.61 28.82
N VAL A 227 -10.62 16.48 29.49
CA VAL A 227 -9.45 15.78 28.93
C VAL A 227 -9.25 14.46 29.66
N TRP A 228 -9.23 13.38 28.87
CA TRP A 228 -9.03 12.01 29.33
C TRP A 228 -7.71 11.46 28.83
N ILE A 229 -6.99 10.75 29.68
CA ILE A 229 -5.65 10.23 29.37
C ILE A 229 -5.62 8.74 29.66
N GLY A 230 -5.34 7.93 28.62
CA GLY A 230 -5.09 6.51 28.74
C GLY A 230 -3.63 6.22 29.04
N THR A 231 -3.40 5.41 30.07
CA THR A 231 -2.06 5.00 30.51
C THR A 231 -1.92 3.49 30.54
N THR A 232 -0.70 2.99 30.71
CA THR A 232 -0.45 1.54 30.95
C THR A 232 -1.01 1.04 32.29
N ALA A 233 -1.32 1.95 33.24
CA ALA A 233 -1.81 1.62 34.57
C ALA A 233 -3.21 2.17 34.85
N GLY A 234 -4.00 2.47 33.82
CA GLY A 234 -5.39 2.87 33.93
C GLY A 234 -5.74 4.16 33.19
N LEU A 235 -6.92 4.66 33.49
CA LEU A 235 -7.50 5.85 32.89
C LEU A 235 -7.47 7.03 33.89
N LEU A 236 -7.15 8.20 33.37
CA LEU A 236 -7.11 9.46 34.11
C LEU A 236 -8.04 10.49 33.49
N LYS A 237 -8.67 11.31 34.32
CA LYS A 237 -9.36 12.54 33.92
C LYS A 237 -8.60 13.74 34.46
N TYR A 238 -8.28 14.70 33.59
CA TYR A 238 -7.60 15.93 34.00
C TYR A 238 -8.58 16.91 34.67
N ASN A 239 -8.20 17.45 35.84
CA ASN A 239 -8.96 18.45 36.59
C ASN A 239 -8.39 19.84 36.32
N ARG A 240 -9.11 20.66 35.53
CA ARG A 240 -8.63 21.98 35.11
C ARG A 240 -8.48 22.97 36.28
N SER A 241 -9.35 22.87 37.29
CA SER A 241 -9.36 23.81 38.44
C SER A 241 -8.20 23.60 39.42
N SER A 242 -7.80 22.34 39.63
CA SER A 242 -6.71 21.97 40.55
C SER A 242 -5.40 21.64 39.80
N ASP A 243 -5.46 21.55 38.48
CA ASP A 243 -4.33 21.20 37.62
C ASP A 243 -3.67 19.87 38.01
N ASP A 244 -4.51 18.86 38.26
CA ASP A 244 -4.16 17.52 38.69
C ASP A 244 -5.06 16.47 38.01
N PHE A 245 -5.06 15.22 38.46
CA PHE A 245 -5.76 14.11 37.78
C PHE A 245 -6.68 13.36 38.76
N THR A 246 -7.81 12.89 38.25
CA THR A 246 -8.65 11.88 38.91
C THR A 246 -8.38 10.52 38.24
N ARG A 247 -8.00 9.52 39.05
CA ARG A 247 -7.82 8.12 38.58
C ARG A 247 -9.18 7.42 38.56
N ILE A 248 -9.51 6.81 37.43
CA ILE A 248 -10.77 6.11 37.23
C ILE A 248 -10.65 4.68 37.77
N THR A 249 -11.50 4.32 38.69
CA THR A 249 -11.42 3.05 39.45
C THR A 249 -11.80 1.84 38.59
N GLU A 250 -12.72 2.01 37.66
CA GLU A 250 -13.24 0.96 36.78
C GLU A 250 -12.18 0.41 35.82
N LEU A 251 -11.21 1.25 35.43
CA LEU A 251 -10.09 0.85 34.57
C LEU A 251 -8.75 0.84 35.32
N LYS A 252 -8.75 0.74 36.64
CA LYS A 252 -7.52 0.69 37.45
C LYS A 252 -6.65 -0.51 37.02
N ASN A 253 -5.37 -0.25 36.78
CA ASN A 253 -4.36 -1.22 36.33
C ASN A 253 -4.68 -1.88 34.98
N MET A 254 -5.55 -1.28 34.17
CA MET A 254 -5.83 -1.74 32.83
C MET A 254 -5.14 -0.81 31.82
N PHE A 255 -4.39 -1.37 30.90
CA PHE A 255 -3.76 -0.59 29.85
C PHE A 255 -4.83 -0.04 28.90
N THR A 256 -5.13 1.27 29.01
CA THR A 256 -6.06 1.99 28.14
C THR A 256 -5.32 2.47 26.90
N TYR A 257 -5.70 1.94 25.74
CA TYR A 257 -4.96 2.10 24.50
C TYR A 257 -5.55 3.20 23.58
N ASP A 258 -6.87 3.34 23.57
CA ASP A 258 -7.57 4.39 22.81
C ASP A 258 -8.82 4.87 23.54
N ILE A 259 -9.23 6.11 23.27
CA ILE A 259 -10.39 6.77 23.89
C ILE A 259 -11.14 7.53 22.80
N LEU A 260 -12.46 7.34 22.72
CA LEU A 260 -13.33 8.03 21.81
C LEU A 260 -14.62 8.48 22.50
N GLU A 261 -15.06 9.72 22.27
CA GLU A 261 -16.41 10.20 22.57
C GLU A 261 -17.28 9.97 21.31
N ASP A 262 -18.38 9.20 21.46
CA ASP A 262 -19.31 8.96 20.35
C ASP A 262 -20.28 10.14 20.15
N PHE A 263 -21.00 10.13 19.06
CA PHE A 263 -22.00 11.15 18.72
C PHE A 263 -23.08 11.35 19.80
N ASN A 264 -23.35 10.34 20.62
CA ASN A 264 -24.31 10.41 21.72
C ASN A 264 -23.68 10.96 23.00
N GLY A 265 -22.39 11.25 23.02
CA GLY A 265 -21.61 11.70 24.16
C GLY A 265 -21.19 10.56 25.11
N ASN A 266 -21.29 9.30 24.71
CA ASN A 266 -20.73 8.21 25.48
C ASN A 266 -19.23 8.12 25.25
N LEU A 267 -18.49 7.72 26.27
CA LEU A 267 -17.05 7.53 26.18
C LEU A 267 -16.73 6.04 26.03
N TRP A 268 -15.95 5.73 25.01
CA TRP A 268 -15.49 4.38 24.72
C TRP A 268 -13.99 4.27 24.97
N PHE A 269 -13.60 3.21 25.66
CA PHE A 269 -12.22 2.99 26.09
C PHE A 269 -11.76 1.63 25.60
N ALA A 270 -10.80 1.62 24.68
CA ALA A 270 -10.15 0.40 24.20
C ALA A 270 -9.06 -0.02 25.19
N THR A 271 -9.02 -1.29 25.52
CA THR A 271 -7.98 -1.84 26.42
C THR A 271 -7.16 -2.91 25.72
N PHE A 272 -5.91 -3.05 26.15
CA PHE A 272 -4.98 -4.02 25.54
C PHE A 272 -5.31 -5.49 25.86
N SER A 273 -6.14 -5.78 26.87
CA SER A 273 -6.46 -7.17 27.27
C SER A 273 -7.84 -7.38 27.87
N ASN A 274 -8.61 -6.31 28.10
CA ASN A 274 -9.87 -6.36 28.83
C ASN A 274 -11.07 -5.91 27.96
N GLY A 275 -10.93 -6.00 26.62
CA GLY A 275 -11.97 -5.61 25.68
C GLY A 275 -12.21 -4.11 25.61
N VAL A 276 -13.47 -3.72 25.53
CA VAL A 276 -13.91 -2.34 25.40
C VAL A 276 -14.84 -1.96 26.54
N PHE A 277 -14.58 -0.83 27.18
CA PHE A 277 -15.48 -0.23 28.16
C PHE A 277 -16.24 0.94 27.52
N CYS A 278 -17.52 1.02 27.81
CA CYS A 278 -18.38 2.14 27.47
C CYS A 278 -18.87 2.82 28.76
N TYR A 279 -18.66 4.12 28.85
CA TYR A 279 -19.22 4.96 29.92
C TYR A 279 -20.32 5.84 29.34
N ASN A 280 -21.55 5.58 29.74
CA ASN A 280 -22.67 6.42 29.38
C ASN A 280 -22.74 7.62 30.33
N VAL A 281 -22.40 8.79 29.81
CA VAL A 281 -22.28 10.03 30.60
C VAL A 281 -23.61 10.46 31.24
N ARG A 282 -24.75 10.23 30.54
CA ARG A 282 -26.09 10.61 31.04
C ARG A 282 -26.55 9.75 32.23
N SER A 283 -26.36 8.43 32.11
CA SER A 283 -26.78 7.47 33.15
C SER A 283 -25.68 7.18 34.18
N GLN A 284 -24.46 7.66 33.96
CA GLN A 284 -23.25 7.39 34.75
C GLN A 284 -22.96 5.90 34.94
N LYS A 285 -23.33 5.06 33.95
CA LYS A 285 -23.15 3.62 33.98
C LYS A 285 -22.00 3.18 33.11
N TRP A 286 -21.26 2.21 33.61
CA TRP A 286 -20.21 1.51 32.88
C TRP A 286 -20.74 0.18 32.32
N LYS A 287 -20.28 -0.17 31.13
CA LYS A 287 -20.49 -1.47 30.49
C LYS A 287 -19.18 -1.95 29.90
N ASN A 288 -18.89 -3.25 30.04
CA ASN A 288 -17.73 -3.89 29.46
C ASN A 288 -18.15 -4.90 28.38
N TYR A 289 -17.51 -4.86 27.22
CA TYR A 289 -17.70 -5.79 26.12
C TYR A 289 -16.44 -6.64 25.95
N LEU A 290 -16.61 -7.94 25.98
CA LEU A 290 -15.55 -8.93 25.88
C LEU A 290 -15.75 -9.85 24.66
N SER A 291 -14.65 -10.39 24.18
CA SER A 291 -14.67 -11.48 23.21
C SER A 291 -15.13 -12.77 23.86
N ASN A 292 -15.99 -13.51 23.15
CA ASN A 292 -16.42 -14.85 23.51
C ASN A 292 -16.32 -15.76 22.28
N GLU A 293 -15.51 -16.81 22.35
CA GLU A 293 -15.30 -17.75 21.24
C GLU A 293 -16.58 -18.49 20.83
N LYS A 294 -17.52 -18.66 21.76
CA LYS A 294 -18.80 -19.34 21.51
C LYS A 294 -19.88 -18.43 20.93
N ASP A 295 -19.63 -17.14 20.89
CA ASP A 295 -20.57 -16.14 20.41
C ASP A 295 -19.92 -15.31 19.28
N SER A 296 -20.31 -15.61 18.05
CA SER A 296 -19.82 -14.91 16.85
C SER A 296 -20.27 -13.44 16.78
N ALA A 297 -21.26 -13.04 17.57
CA ALA A 297 -21.74 -11.67 17.68
C ALA A 297 -21.07 -10.88 18.82
N SER A 298 -20.19 -11.50 19.60
CA SER A 298 -19.38 -10.78 20.60
C SER A 298 -18.22 -10.01 19.94
N LEU A 299 -17.52 -9.19 20.74
CA LEU A 299 -16.28 -8.51 20.31
C LEU A 299 -15.31 -9.53 19.68
N SER A 300 -14.58 -9.17 18.59
CA SER A 300 -13.72 -10.14 17.91
C SER A 300 -12.52 -10.57 18.75
N TYR A 301 -11.92 -9.64 19.50
CA TYR A 301 -10.77 -9.91 20.37
C TYR A 301 -10.70 -8.93 21.54
N ASN A 302 -10.14 -9.37 22.68
CA ASN A 302 -10.01 -8.51 23.86
C ASN A 302 -8.84 -7.51 23.78
N LYS A 303 -7.92 -7.64 22.82
CA LYS A 303 -6.86 -6.64 22.56
C LYS A 303 -7.36 -5.63 21.54
N VAL A 304 -8.03 -4.59 22.02
CA VAL A 304 -8.52 -3.50 21.16
C VAL A 304 -7.53 -2.34 21.21
N ILE A 305 -7.11 -1.89 20.03
CA ILE A 305 -6.03 -0.91 19.90
C ILE A 305 -6.46 0.41 19.27
N SER A 306 -7.63 0.47 18.63
CA SER A 306 -8.17 1.72 18.12
C SER A 306 -9.70 1.66 18.04
N ILE A 307 -10.35 2.81 18.16
CA ILE A 307 -11.78 3.00 18.01
C ILE A 307 -11.99 4.10 16.98
N TYR A 308 -13.01 3.94 16.15
CA TYR A 308 -13.38 4.94 15.15
C TYR A 308 -14.89 5.05 15.04
N GLU A 309 -15.43 6.28 14.96
CA GLU A 309 -16.82 6.53 14.58
C GLU A 309 -16.84 7.14 13.19
N ASP A 310 -17.54 6.49 12.25
CA ASP A 310 -17.67 7.00 10.88
C ASP A 310 -18.75 8.08 10.76
N SER A 311 -18.84 8.74 9.62
CA SER A 311 -19.82 9.81 9.36
C SER A 311 -21.28 9.34 9.48
N ARG A 312 -21.54 8.02 9.36
CA ARG A 312 -22.84 7.36 9.53
C ARG A 312 -23.13 7.01 10.98
N LYS A 313 -22.24 7.40 11.92
CA LYS A 313 -22.34 7.11 13.35
C LYS A 313 -22.18 5.63 13.71
N CYS A 314 -21.54 4.86 12.84
CA CYS A 314 -21.16 3.50 13.13
C CYS A 314 -19.84 3.48 13.90
N LEU A 315 -19.81 2.75 15.00
CA LEU A 315 -18.61 2.54 15.81
C LEU A 315 -17.85 1.30 15.34
N TRP A 316 -16.55 1.47 15.14
CA TRP A 316 -15.62 0.45 14.67
C TRP A 316 -14.51 0.23 15.70
N PHE A 317 -14.18 -1.04 15.95
CA PHE A 317 -13.18 -1.44 16.93
C PHE A 317 -12.10 -2.28 16.25
N MET A 318 -10.88 -1.78 16.20
CA MET A 318 -9.73 -2.43 15.58
C MET A 318 -8.97 -3.25 16.61
N THR A 319 -8.63 -4.49 16.25
CA THR A 319 -7.99 -5.42 17.18
C THR A 319 -6.60 -5.87 16.74
N LEU A 320 -5.81 -6.33 17.68
CA LEU A 320 -4.47 -6.85 17.43
C LEU A 320 -4.52 -8.37 17.25
N GLY A 321 -4.96 -8.84 16.07
CA GLY A 321 -4.87 -10.25 15.69
C GLY A 321 -6.16 -10.94 15.22
N GLU A 322 -7.36 -10.40 15.55
CA GLU A 322 -8.65 -11.02 15.18
C GLU A 322 -9.53 -10.07 14.35
N GLY A 323 -8.89 -9.27 13.48
CA GLY A 323 -9.58 -8.35 12.58
C GLY A 323 -10.14 -7.12 13.27
N PHE A 324 -11.32 -6.70 12.86
CA PHE A 324 -12.05 -5.57 13.43
C PHE A 324 -13.54 -5.86 13.47
N CYS A 325 -14.30 -5.06 14.21
CA CYS A 325 -15.73 -5.25 14.30
C CYS A 325 -16.48 -3.91 14.32
N ARG A 326 -17.72 -3.97 13.80
CA ARG A 326 -18.69 -2.88 13.87
C ARG A 326 -19.66 -3.17 15.02
N TYR A 327 -19.92 -2.18 15.85
CA TYR A 327 -20.94 -2.25 16.87
C TYR A 327 -22.35 -2.04 16.28
N ASN A 328 -23.29 -2.86 16.69
CA ASN A 328 -24.69 -2.78 16.30
C ASN A 328 -25.52 -2.31 17.53
N PRO A 329 -25.91 -1.03 17.59
CA PRO A 329 -26.55 -0.47 18.78
C PRO A 329 -27.96 -1.05 19.04
N GLU A 330 -28.68 -1.46 18.02
CA GLU A 330 -30.04 -2.01 18.16
C GLU A 330 -30.06 -3.38 18.86
N THR A 331 -29.05 -4.21 18.59
CA THR A 331 -28.92 -5.57 19.13
C THR A 331 -27.87 -5.66 20.22
N ASP A 332 -27.10 -4.56 20.44
CA ASP A 332 -26.05 -4.44 21.43
C ASP A 332 -24.97 -5.53 21.30
N ASN A 333 -24.56 -5.78 20.05
CA ASN A 333 -23.59 -6.79 19.66
C ASN A 333 -22.66 -6.32 18.54
N PHE A 334 -21.85 -7.21 17.96
CA PHE A 334 -20.83 -6.86 16.98
C PHE A 334 -20.94 -7.69 15.70
N THR A 335 -20.62 -7.06 14.57
CA THR A 335 -20.35 -7.73 13.29
C THR A 335 -18.85 -7.76 13.06
N ARG A 336 -18.27 -8.96 12.86
CA ARG A 336 -16.82 -9.18 12.72
C ARG A 336 -16.38 -9.16 11.27
N TYR A 337 -15.16 -8.63 11.04
CA TYR A 337 -14.46 -8.55 9.75
C TYR A 337 -13.02 -9.02 9.94
N ASP A 338 -12.60 -9.99 9.14
CA ASP A 338 -11.29 -10.63 9.23
C ASP A 338 -10.78 -11.14 7.86
N MET A 339 -9.67 -11.88 7.84
CA MET A 339 -9.09 -12.44 6.62
C MET A 339 -10.04 -13.43 5.90
N SER A 340 -10.98 -14.09 6.60
CA SER A 340 -11.96 -14.97 5.96
C SER A 340 -12.91 -14.21 5.03
N LYS A 341 -13.10 -12.93 5.30
CA LYS A 341 -13.84 -11.99 4.44
C LYS A 341 -12.95 -11.27 3.40
N GLY A 342 -11.71 -11.74 3.19
CA GLY A 342 -10.81 -11.23 2.14
C GLY A 342 -10.00 -9.99 2.51
N PHE A 343 -9.84 -9.67 3.79
CA PHE A 343 -8.89 -8.66 4.24
C PHE A 343 -7.45 -9.21 4.24
N PRO A 344 -6.42 -8.37 4.01
CA PRO A 344 -5.03 -8.83 3.89
C PRO A 344 -4.40 -9.20 5.24
N SER A 345 -5.04 -8.84 6.35
CA SER A 345 -4.54 -9.04 7.70
C SER A 345 -5.66 -9.03 8.73
N ASN A 346 -5.44 -9.74 9.83
CA ASN A 346 -6.26 -9.66 11.05
C ASN A 346 -5.77 -8.59 12.05
N THR A 347 -4.70 -7.86 11.73
CA THR A 347 -4.21 -6.75 12.55
C THR A 347 -4.50 -5.43 11.83
N ILE A 348 -5.41 -4.66 12.40
CA ILE A 348 -5.80 -3.33 11.88
C ILE A 348 -5.38 -2.30 12.92
N TYR A 349 -4.52 -1.35 12.52
CA TYR A 349 -3.93 -0.38 13.44
C TYR A 349 -4.75 0.89 13.61
N LYS A 350 -5.26 1.45 12.50
CA LYS A 350 -6.07 2.68 12.48
C LYS A 350 -7.06 2.63 11.33
N MET A 351 -8.14 3.35 11.49
CA MET A 351 -9.16 3.60 10.48
C MET A 351 -9.36 5.10 10.34
N VAL A 352 -9.48 5.59 9.11
CA VAL A 352 -9.88 6.96 8.78
C VAL A 352 -10.87 6.91 7.62
N GLU A 353 -11.79 7.88 7.56
CA GLU A 353 -12.82 7.94 6.52
C GLU A 353 -12.48 9.04 5.50
N ASP A 354 -12.71 8.77 4.22
CA ASP A 354 -12.62 9.77 3.15
C ASP A 354 -13.96 10.48 2.92
N LYS A 355 -13.99 11.53 2.11
CA LYS A 355 -15.19 12.31 1.78
C LYS A 355 -16.28 11.51 1.08
N ARG A 356 -15.96 10.35 0.49
CA ARG A 356 -16.91 9.45 -0.17
C ARG A 356 -17.50 8.42 0.78
N GLY A 357 -17.07 8.42 2.07
CA GLY A 357 -17.50 7.47 3.08
C GLY A 357 -16.80 6.11 3.00
N ASN A 358 -15.68 5.99 2.26
CA ASN A 358 -14.86 4.81 2.31
C ASN A 358 -13.94 4.86 3.52
N LEU A 359 -13.71 3.72 4.11
CA LEU A 359 -12.86 3.55 5.28
C LEU A 359 -11.47 3.07 4.85
N TRP A 360 -10.44 3.83 5.21
CA TRP A 360 -9.05 3.51 4.96
C TRP A 360 -8.45 2.87 6.19
N LEU A 361 -8.11 1.58 6.08
CA LEU A 361 -7.60 0.76 7.19
C LEU A 361 -6.12 0.50 7.03
N THR A 362 -5.34 0.92 8.01
CA THR A 362 -3.90 0.62 8.06
C THR A 362 -3.67 -0.75 8.69
N THR A 363 -2.82 -1.57 8.06
CA THR A 363 -2.54 -2.93 8.50
C THR A 363 -1.04 -3.20 8.59
N ASN A 364 -0.65 -4.40 9.01
CA ASN A 364 0.72 -4.89 8.89
C ASN A 364 1.05 -5.47 7.49
N ASN A 365 0.08 -5.50 6.58
CA ASN A 365 0.23 -6.05 5.23
C ASN A 365 -0.49 -5.20 4.17
N GLY A 366 -0.22 -3.90 4.17
CA GLY A 366 -0.78 -2.93 3.22
C GLY A 366 -1.87 -2.04 3.79
N LEU A 367 -2.40 -1.17 2.93
CA LEU A 367 -3.48 -0.23 3.18
C LEU A 367 -4.75 -0.73 2.48
N VAL A 368 -5.86 -0.74 3.18
CA VAL A 368 -7.15 -1.19 2.61
C VAL A 368 -8.10 0.00 2.49
N CYS A 369 -8.58 0.26 1.30
CA CYS A 369 -9.76 1.09 1.07
C CYS A 369 -10.99 0.17 1.10
N PHE A 370 -11.87 0.37 2.06
CA PHE A 370 -13.07 -0.45 2.30
C PHE A 370 -14.33 0.39 2.21
N ASN A 371 -15.25 -0.01 1.35
CA ASN A 371 -16.59 0.58 1.30
C ASN A 371 -17.54 -0.25 2.18
N PRO A 372 -18.04 0.28 3.30
CA PRO A 372 -18.85 -0.51 4.24
C PRO A 372 -20.29 -0.78 3.78
N GLU A 373 -20.76 -0.11 2.72
CA GLU A 373 -22.10 -0.33 2.14
C GLU A 373 -22.09 -1.50 1.15
N THR A 374 -21.09 -1.52 0.27
CA THR A 374 -20.95 -2.55 -0.76
C THR A 374 -20.08 -3.72 -0.33
N GLU A 375 -19.38 -3.58 0.80
CA GLU A 375 -18.33 -4.47 1.30
C GLU A 375 -17.17 -4.68 0.29
N SER A 376 -17.09 -3.82 -0.72
CA SER A 376 -15.96 -3.82 -1.66
C SER A 376 -14.70 -3.33 -0.97
N LYS A 377 -13.56 -3.89 -1.38
CA LYS A 377 -12.26 -3.53 -0.81
C LYS A 377 -11.17 -3.52 -1.87
N HIS A 378 -10.28 -2.56 -1.75
CA HIS A 378 -9.07 -2.47 -2.56
C HIS A 378 -7.85 -2.41 -1.65
N VAL A 379 -6.83 -3.21 -1.95
CA VAL A 379 -5.61 -3.31 -1.14
C VAL A 379 -4.46 -2.65 -1.88
N TYR A 380 -3.82 -1.68 -1.23
CA TYR A 380 -2.62 -1.01 -1.70
C TYR A 380 -1.40 -1.55 -0.96
N THR A 381 -0.29 -1.71 -1.68
CA THR A 381 0.98 -2.20 -1.16
C THR A 381 2.13 -1.31 -1.65
N THR A 382 3.36 -1.65 -1.29
CA THR A 382 4.56 -0.99 -1.85
C THR A 382 4.61 -1.08 -3.38
N ALA A 383 3.99 -2.09 -3.99
CA ALA A 383 3.80 -2.18 -5.44
C ALA A 383 2.97 -1.03 -6.01
N ASN A 384 2.00 -0.53 -5.26
CA ASN A 384 1.18 0.62 -5.63
C ASN A 384 1.81 1.95 -5.18
N GLY A 385 3.04 1.93 -4.66
CA GLY A 385 3.78 3.12 -4.25
C GLY A 385 3.64 3.49 -2.77
N LEU A 386 3.16 2.61 -1.89
CA LEU A 386 3.25 2.84 -0.44
C LEU A 386 4.71 2.90 0.01
N LEU A 387 4.98 3.69 1.04
CA LEU A 387 6.29 3.76 1.68
C LEU A 387 6.65 2.45 2.40
N SER A 388 5.67 1.77 2.96
CA SER A 388 5.80 0.49 3.64
C SER A 388 4.46 -0.25 3.63
N ASN A 389 4.51 -1.58 3.60
CA ASN A 389 3.31 -2.40 3.81
C ASN A 389 2.91 -2.47 5.30
N GLN A 390 3.84 -2.14 6.20
CA GLN A 390 3.58 -2.14 7.63
C GLN A 390 3.38 -0.71 8.13
N PHE A 391 2.17 -0.43 8.59
CA PHE A 391 1.81 0.82 9.25
C PHE A 391 2.11 0.77 10.76
N ASN A 392 2.02 1.93 11.41
CA ASN A 392 2.20 2.01 12.85
C ASN A 392 0.85 2.17 13.58
N PHE A 393 0.86 1.91 14.88
CA PHE A 393 -0.32 1.98 15.74
C PHE A 393 -0.87 3.41 15.80
N GLN A 394 -2.19 3.55 15.78
CA GLN A 394 -2.96 4.80 15.93
C GLN A 394 -2.58 5.95 14.99
N SER A 395 -1.73 5.69 14.01
CA SER A 395 -1.14 6.70 13.16
C SER A 395 -1.97 6.96 11.90
N GLY A 396 -2.98 7.79 12.02
CA GLY A 396 -3.83 8.15 10.88
C GLY A 396 -4.72 9.35 11.18
N TYR A 397 -4.77 10.28 10.23
CA TYR A 397 -5.56 11.50 10.31
C TYR A 397 -6.11 11.89 8.92
N CYS A 398 -7.33 12.38 8.87
CA CYS A 398 -7.92 12.99 7.67
C CYS A 398 -8.17 14.48 7.99
N ASP A 399 -7.57 15.37 7.20
CA ASP A 399 -7.72 16.81 7.40
C ASP A 399 -9.06 17.33 6.84
N LYS A 400 -9.39 18.58 7.15
CA LYS A 400 -10.63 19.25 6.69
C LYS A 400 -10.73 19.35 5.17
N LYS A 401 -9.60 19.26 4.45
CA LYS A 401 -9.57 19.28 2.98
C LYS A 401 -9.83 17.90 2.39
N GLY A 402 -9.72 16.83 3.20
CA GLY A 402 -9.90 15.43 2.80
C GLY A 402 -8.59 14.74 2.45
N CYS A 403 -7.45 15.38 2.68
CA CYS A 403 -6.16 14.73 2.58
C CYS A 403 -5.97 13.78 3.77
N ILE A 404 -5.55 12.56 3.49
CA ILE A 404 -5.30 11.51 4.49
C ILE A 404 -3.81 11.39 4.73
N TYR A 405 -3.43 11.36 6.00
CA TYR A 405 -2.07 11.20 6.50
C TYR A 405 -1.98 9.92 7.30
N LEU A 406 -1.09 9.00 6.92
CA LEU A 406 -0.95 7.68 7.56
C LEU A 406 0.50 7.41 7.91
N GLY A 407 0.78 7.18 9.18
CA GLY A 407 2.12 6.86 9.66
C GLY A 407 2.46 5.38 9.55
N SER A 408 3.72 5.13 9.24
CA SER A 408 4.30 3.79 9.13
C SER A 408 5.53 3.64 10.03
N ILE A 409 6.17 2.49 9.96
CA ILE A 409 7.46 2.24 10.62
C ILE A 409 8.66 2.89 9.92
N ASN A 410 8.45 3.51 8.75
CA ASN A 410 9.48 4.14 7.93
C ASN A 410 9.21 5.61 7.59
N GLY A 411 8.28 6.26 8.29
CA GLY A 411 7.82 7.63 8.02
C GLY A 411 6.30 7.68 7.88
N PHE A 412 5.77 8.63 7.11
CA PHE A 412 4.35 8.71 6.81
C PHE A 412 4.08 8.97 5.33
N ILE A 413 2.86 8.72 4.92
CA ILE A 413 2.35 9.06 3.59
C ILE A 413 1.22 10.07 3.72
N ALA A 414 1.08 10.92 2.69
CA ALA A 414 -0.06 11.82 2.53
C ALA A 414 -0.69 11.59 1.14
N PHE A 415 -2.01 11.63 1.06
CA PHE A 415 -2.71 11.49 -0.22
C PHE A 415 -4.13 12.05 -0.15
N ASP A 416 -4.62 12.48 -1.31
CA ASP A 416 -6.03 12.84 -1.51
C ASP A 416 -6.73 11.69 -2.26
N PRO A 417 -7.66 10.95 -1.63
CA PRO A 417 -8.38 9.86 -2.28
C PRO A 417 -9.19 10.27 -3.52
N GLU A 418 -9.53 11.56 -3.65
CA GLU A 418 -10.28 12.05 -4.82
C GLU A 418 -9.41 12.14 -6.09
N THR A 419 -8.10 12.16 -5.94
CA THR A 419 -7.15 12.18 -7.06
C THR A 419 -6.86 10.80 -7.65
N PHE A 420 -7.34 9.73 -7.02
CA PHE A 420 -7.10 8.38 -7.48
C PHE A 420 -7.85 8.10 -8.78
N VAL A 421 -7.09 7.74 -9.81
CA VAL A 421 -7.60 7.36 -11.12
C VAL A 421 -7.41 5.86 -11.30
N GLU A 422 -8.49 5.16 -11.63
CA GLU A 422 -8.45 3.73 -11.88
C GLU A 422 -7.56 3.40 -13.08
N ASN A 423 -6.69 2.39 -12.96
CA ASN A 423 -5.91 1.91 -14.09
C ASN A 423 -6.81 1.19 -15.10
N THR A 424 -7.05 1.84 -16.24
CA THR A 424 -7.89 1.31 -17.32
C THR A 424 -7.12 0.45 -18.33
N PHE A 425 -5.81 0.29 -18.17
CA PHE A 425 -5.01 -0.50 -19.06
C PHE A 425 -5.39 -1.99 -19.01
N LEU A 426 -5.63 -2.60 -20.16
CA LEU A 426 -5.96 -4.02 -20.29
C LEU A 426 -4.69 -4.78 -20.67
N PRO A 427 -4.08 -5.54 -19.75
CA PRO A 427 -2.81 -6.16 -20.00
C PRO A 427 -2.90 -7.28 -21.05
N PRO A 428 -2.05 -7.29 -22.09
CA PRO A 428 -1.90 -8.46 -22.93
C PRO A 428 -1.30 -9.61 -22.12
N VAL A 429 -1.81 -10.82 -22.37
CA VAL A 429 -1.29 -12.04 -21.74
C VAL A 429 -0.35 -12.74 -22.70
N VAL A 430 0.81 -13.13 -22.20
CA VAL A 430 1.81 -13.87 -22.97
C VAL A 430 2.22 -15.16 -22.25
N ILE A 431 2.61 -16.16 -23.05
CA ILE A 431 3.32 -17.35 -22.56
C ILE A 431 4.80 -17.03 -22.75
N THR A 432 5.56 -16.98 -21.66
CA THR A 432 6.97 -16.59 -21.70
C THR A 432 7.89 -17.78 -21.92
N ASP A 433 7.58 -18.91 -21.29
CA ASP A 433 8.44 -20.09 -21.32
C ASP A 433 7.64 -21.39 -21.38
N PHE A 434 8.26 -22.41 -21.98
CA PHE A 434 7.79 -23.78 -22.03
C PHE A 434 8.79 -24.70 -21.32
N TYR A 435 8.26 -25.56 -20.47
CA TYR A 435 9.05 -26.54 -19.72
C TYR A 435 8.54 -27.95 -20.02
N LEU A 436 9.43 -28.84 -20.38
CA LEU A 436 9.14 -30.28 -20.53
C LEU A 436 9.88 -31.04 -19.43
N PHE A 437 9.16 -31.81 -18.61
CA PHE A 437 9.72 -32.52 -17.45
C PHE A 437 10.55 -31.59 -16.55
N ASN A 438 10.04 -30.39 -16.24
CA ASN A 438 10.71 -29.33 -15.44
C ASN A 438 11.99 -28.75 -16.05
N LYS A 439 12.33 -29.09 -17.30
CA LYS A 439 13.45 -28.50 -18.04
C LYS A 439 12.93 -27.44 -19.00
N ARG A 440 13.43 -26.22 -18.88
CA ARG A 440 13.13 -25.13 -19.82
C ARG A 440 13.65 -25.50 -21.22
N LEU A 441 12.79 -25.39 -22.23
CA LEU A 441 13.14 -25.59 -23.62
C LEU A 441 13.10 -24.29 -24.40
N SER A 442 14.07 -24.11 -25.27
CA SER A 442 14.09 -23.13 -26.36
C SER A 442 13.83 -23.81 -27.70
N VAL A 443 13.68 -23.03 -28.76
CA VAL A 443 13.53 -23.56 -30.15
C VAL A 443 14.69 -24.48 -30.54
N ASP A 444 15.91 -24.10 -30.14
CA ASP A 444 17.14 -24.84 -30.48
C ASP A 444 17.44 -26.00 -29.51
N SER A 445 16.58 -26.24 -28.51
CA SER A 445 16.79 -27.35 -27.57
C SER A 445 16.58 -28.71 -28.27
N PRO A 446 17.40 -29.73 -27.95
CA PRO A 446 17.10 -31.10 -28.38
C PRO A 446 15.70 -31.51 -27.89
N ASP A 447 14.96 -32.21 -28.73
CA ASP A 447 13.59 -32.68 -28.47
C ASP A 447 12.55 -31.54 -28.23
N SER A 448 12.87 -30.31 -28.68
CA SER A 448 11.93 -29.20 -28.61
C SER A 448 10.74 -29.44 -29.58
N PRO A 449 9.51 -29.35 -29.07
CA PRO A 449 8.31 -29.41 -29.92
C PRO A 449 8.01 -28.06 -30.61
N MET A 450 8.86 -27.05 -30.43
CA MET A 450 8.62 -25.67 -30.86
C MET A 450 9.41 -25.35 -32.14
N GLU A 451 8.71 -24.91 -33.19
CA GLU A 451 9.33 -24.34 -34.41
C GLU A 451 9.69 -22.85 -34.27
N LYS A 452 8.99 -22.14 -33.38
CA LYS A 452 9.21 -20.73 -33.01
C LYS A 452 9.01 -20.57 -31.52
N SER A 453 9.47 -19.44 -30.96
CA SER A 453 9.29 -19.15 -29.52
C SER A 453 7.83 -19.35 -29.09
N ILE A 454 7.62 -19.96 -27.92
CA ILE A 454 6.28 -20.22 -27.36
C ILE A 454 5.44 -18.94 -27.24
N THR A 455 6.09 -17.80 -27.04
CA THR A 455 5.44 -16.48 -26.98
C THR A 455 4.64 -16.16 -28.24
N TYR A 456 5.13 -16.61 -29.40
CA TYR A 456 4.54 -16.39 -30.74
C TYR A 456 3.90 -17.63 -31.35
N SER A 457 3.88 -18.75 -30.61
CA SER A 457 3.29 -20.01 -31.10
C SER A 457 1.80 -20.04 -30.78
N ASP A 458 0.97 -20.37 -31.76
CA ASP A 458 -0.47 -20.56 -31.58
C ASP A 458 -0.85 -22.02 -31.41
N GLU A 459 0.11 -22.91 -31.73
CA GLU A 459 -0.05 -24.35 -31.65
C GLU A 459 1.29 -25.00 -31.27
N ILE A 460 1.24 -26.08 -30.49
CA ILE A 460 2.36 -26.97 -30.19
C ILE A 460 1.91 -28.43 -30.40
N GLU A 461 2.77 -29.26 -30.94
CA GLU A 461 2.53 -30.69 -31.07
C GLU A 461 3.53 -31.45 -30.20
N LEU A 462 3.03 -32.29 -29.31
CA LEU A 462 3.79 -33.08 -28.34
C LEU A 462 3.72 -34.56 -28.71
N ASP A 463 4.81 -35.28 -28.54
CA ASP A 463 4.82 -36.72 -28.67
C ASP A 463 4.13 -37.38 -27.46
N ALA A 464 3.74 -38.65 -27.62
CA ALA A 464 3.00 -39.40 -26.60
C ALA A 464 3.70 -39.47 -25.24
N ASN A 465 5.02 -39.39 -25.20
CA ASN A 465 5.85 -39.37 -23.99
C ASN A 465 6.10 -37.97 -23.45
N GLN A 466 5.71 -36.91 -24.18
CA GLN A 466 5.87 -35.50 -23.75
C GLN A 466 4.61 -34.94 -23.06
N ASN A 467 3.91 -35.77 -22.32
CA ASN A 467 2.59 -35.47 -21.74
C ASN A 467 2.60 -34.77 -20.37
N SER A 468 3.80 -34.42 -19.88
CA SER A 468 3.98 -33.69 -18.63
C SER A 468 4.84 -32.45 -18.88
N PHE A 469 4.18 -31.29 -18.85
CA PHE A 469 4.79 -30.02 -19.22
C PHE A 469 4.25 -28.86 -18.35
N SER A 470 4.98 -27.75 -18.36
CA SER A 470 4.57 -26.53 -17.69
C SER A 470 4.75 -25.32 -18.61
N LEU A 471 3.90 -24.33 -18.40
CA LEU A 471 3.91 -23.07 -19.14
C LEU A 471 4.06 -21.92 -18.14
N GLN A 472 5.03 -21.06 -18.36
CA GLN A 472 5.13 -19.82 -17.61
C GLN A 472 4.36 -18.73 -18.36
N VAL A 473 3.56 -17.96 -17.62
CA VAL A 473 2.63 -16.98 -18.19
C VAL A 473 2.75 -15.65 -17.48
N ALA A 474 2.48 -14.55 -18.20
CA ALA A 474 2.53 -13.21 -17.63
C ALA A 474 1.42 -12.33 -18.21
N ALA A 475 0.84 -11.49 -17.36
CA ALA A 475 0.05 -10.33 -17.76
C ALA A 475 0.98 -9.11 -17.81
N LEU A 476 1.10 -8.48 -18.98
CA LEU A 476 2.05 -7.40 -19.21
C LEU A 476 1.47 -6.05 -18.76
N SER A 477 1.30 -5.89 -17.46
CA SER A 477 1.06 -4.63 -16.77
C SER A 477 2.14 -4.46 -15.71
N TYR A 478 2.80 -3.31 -15.71
CA TYR A 478 4.04 -3.08 -14.95
C TYR A 478 3.85 -2.13 -13.77
N GLN A 479 2.68 -1.52 -13.62
CA GLN A 479 2.40 -0.56 -12.54
C GLN A 479 2.49 -1.22 -11.15
N ALA A 480 1.90 -2.42 -11.01
CA ALA A 480 1.99 -3.25 -9.80
C ALA A 480 1.89 -4.74 -10.22
N PRO A 481 2.93 -5.31 -10.84
CA PRO A 481 2.85 -6.60 -11.52
C PRO A 481 2.50 -7.77 -10.61
N GLU A 482 2.87 -7.71 -9.33
CA GLU A 482 2.52 -8.72 -8.32
C GLU A 482 1.02 -8.74 -7.95
N MET A 483 0.27 -7.70 -8.29
CA MET A 483 -1.19 -7.61 -8.09
C MET A 483 -1.97 -8.09 -9.31
N ASN A 484 -1.31 -8.30 -10.45
CA ASN A 484 -1.94 -8.83 -11.64
C ASN A 484 -2.50 -10.24 -11.38
N ARG A 485 -3.66 -10.53 -11.95
CA ARG A 485 -4.28 -11.85 -11.82
C ARG A 485 -4.32 -12.53 -13.17
N LEU A 486 -4.13 -13.85 -13.16
CA LEU A 486 -4.18 -14.70 -14.33
C LEU A 486 -5.11 -15.87 -14.06
N GLU A 487 -5.98 -16.17 -15.02
CA GLU A 487 -6.83 -17.35 -14.99
C GLU A 487 -6.68 -18.13 -16.30
N TYR A 488 -6.79 -19.44 -16.21
CA TYR A 488 -6.67 -20.33 -17.34
C TYR A 488 -7.71 -21.45 -17.32
N LYS A 489 -8.02 -21.99 -18.50
CA LYS A 489 -8.75 -23.25 -18.69
C LYS A 489 -8.18 -24.02 -19.87
N LEU A 490 -8.26 -25.35 -19.81
CA LEU A 490 -7.85 -26.24 -20.89
C LEU A 490 -9.10 -26.96 -21.47
N GLU A 491 -9.64 -26.40 -22.53
CA GLU A 491 -10.78 -27.01 -23.25
C GLU A 491 -10.36 -28.37 -23.80
N GLY A 492 -11.21 -29.37 -23.62
CA GLY A 492 -10.93 -30.78 -23.89
C GLY A 492 -10.45 -31.58 -22.69
N PHE A 493 -10.08 -30.91 -21.59
CA PHE A 493 -9.70 -31.53 -20.32
C PHE A 493 -10.53 -31.05 -19.14
N ASN A 494 -10.74 -29.73 -19.01
CA ASN A 494 -11.62 -29.14 -18.00
C ASN A 494 -12.47 -28.02 -18.62
N SER A 495 -13.57 -27.65 -17.93
CA SER A 495 -14.49 -26.59 -18.35
C SER A 495 -14.42 -25.33 -17.49
N GLU A 496 -13.79 -25.40 -16.33
CA GLU A 496 -13.74 -24.33 -15.33
C GLU A 496 -12.47 -23.48 -15.48
N TRP A 497 -12.56 -22.23 -15.02
CA TRP A 497 -11.40 -21.34 -14.94
C TRP A 497 -10.68 -21.58 -13.61
N TYR A 498 -9.37 -21.71 -13.68
CA TYR A 498 -8.47 -21.86 -12.54
C TYR A 498 -7.55 -20.67 -12.42
N THR A 499 -7.36 -20.17 -11.20
CA THR A 499 -6.40 -19.10 -10.93
C THR A 499 -4.98 -19.63 -11.02
N VAL A 500 -4.10 -18.90 -11.73
CA VAL A 500 -2.67 -19.21 -11.79
C VAL A 500 -2.03 -18.88 -10.45
N GLY A 501 -1.21 -19.78 -9.91
CA GLY A 501 -0.50 -19.58 -8.66
C GLY A 501 0.55 -18.44 -8.72
N ARG A 502 1.08 -18.05 -7.56
CA ARG A 502 2.06 -16.94 -7.44
C ARG A 502 3.33 -17.09 -8.27
N ASN A 503 3.71 -18.32 -8.62
CA ASN A 503 4.85 -18.60 -9.48
C ASN A 503 4.58 -18.39 -10.97
N SER A 504 3.38 -17.97 -11.35
CA SER A 504 2.94 -17.76 -12.74
C SER A 504 3.10 -18.99 -13.63
N MET A 505 2.97 -20.19 -13.05
CA MET A 505 3.14 -21.48 -13.75
C MET A 505 1.81 -22.22 -13.87
N ILE A 506 1.53 -22.73 -15.08
CA ILE A 506 0.45 -23.66 -15.38
C ILE A 506 1.10 -25.03 -15.58
N ASN A 507 0.71 -26.01 -14.78
CA ASN A 507 1.33 -27.34 -14.78
C ASN A 507 0.33 -28.41 -15.21
N TYR A 508 0.74 -29.27 -16.12
CA TYR A 508 0.01 -30.47 -16.51
C TYR A 508 0.90 -31.70 -16.35
N SER A 509 0.38 -32.73 -15.70
CA SER A 509 1.06 -34.00 -15.50
C SER A 509 0.25 -35.13 -16.11
N ASN A 510 0.90 -35.95 -16.94
CA ASN A 510 0.30 -37.11 -17.56
C ASN A 510 -1.03 -36.82 -18.31
N LEU A 511 -1.03 -35.74 -19.10
CA LEU A 511 -2.19 -35.36 -19.88
C LEU A 511 -2.44 -36.42 -20.98
N PRO A 512 -3.68 -36.95 -21.13
CA PRO A 512 -3.97 -37.95 -22.17
C PRO A 512 -3.66 -37.46 -23.59
N TYR A 513 -3.43 -38.40 -24.54
CA TYR A 513 -3.34 -38.00 -25.92
C TYR A 513 -4.66 -37.40 -26.42
N GLY A 514 -4.58 -36.39 -27.27
CA GLY A 514 -5.75 -35.65 -27.73
C GLY A 514 -5.42 -34.24 -28.21
N SER A 515 -6.45 -33.48 -28.52
CA SER A 515 -6.36 -32.09 -28.95
C SER A 515 -7.02 -31.22 -27.89
N TYR A 516 -6.30 -30.20 -27.43
CA TYR A 516 -6.71 -29.31 -26.35
C TYR A 516 -6.56 -27.84 -26.78
N THR A 517 -7.35 -26.96 -26.18
CA THR A 517 -7.21 -25.52 -26.37
C THR A 517 -7.02 -24.86 -25.03
N LEU A 518 -5.82 -24.39 -24.72
CA LEU A 518 -5.52 -23.62 -23.56
C LEU A 518 -5.92 -22.17 -23.78
N ARG A 519 -6.75 -21.64 -22.90
CA ARG A 519 -7.15 -20.23 -22.85
C ARG A 519 -6.67 -19.58 -21.59
N ILE A 520 -6.07 -18.41 -21.71
CA ILE A 520 -5.52 -17.65 -20.58
C ILE A 520 -6.04 -16.22 -20.69
N LYS A 521 -6.54 -15.68 -19.59
CA LYS A 521 -6.92 -14.27 -19.45
C LYS A 521 -6.19 -13.63 -18.28
N GLY A 522 -6.01 -12.32 -18.33
CA GLY A 522 -5.30 -11.56 -17.31
C GLY A 522 -6.03 -10.28 -16.93
N SER A 523 -5.81 -9.84 -15.70
CA SER A 523 -6.23 -8.54 -15.22
C SER A 523 -5.02 -7.68 -14.83
N ASN A 524 -5.21 -6.36 -14.82
CA ASN A 524 -4.25 -5.43 -14.24
C ASN A 524 -4.33 -5.44 -12.70
N SER A 525 -3.53 -4.60 -12.05
CA SER A 525 -3.49 -4.43 -10.59
C SER A 525 -4.82 -4.01 -9.96
N ASP A 526 -5.68 -3.30 -10.70
CA ASP A 526 -6.98 -2.81 -10.24
C ASP A 526 -8.11 -3.82 -10.50
N GLY A 527 -7.75 -5.01 -11.01
CA GLY A 527 -8.69 -6.12 -11.25
C GLY A 527 -9.48 -5.99 -12.55
N LYS A 528 -9.10 -5.11 -13.49
CA LYS A 528 -9.72 -5.04 -14.83
C LYS A 528 -9.20 -6.15 -15.72
N TRP A 529 -10.11 -7.03 -16.13
CA TRP A 529 -9.83 -8.17 -16.99
C TRP A 529 -9.77 -7.78 -18.45
N ASN A 530 -8.75 -8.30 -19.15
CA ASN A 530 -8.69 -8.22 -20.61
C ASN A 530 -9.55 -9.35 -21.21
N GLU A 531 -10.55 -8.99 -22.00
CA GLU A 531 -11.41 -9.94 -22.72
C GLU A 531 -10.66 -10.67 -23.84
N VAL A 532 -9.56 -10.09 -24.35
CA VAL A 532 -8.70 -10.73 -25.35
C VAL A 532 -7.84 -11.79 -24.67
N GLN A 533 -8.22 -13.05 -24.88
CA GLN A 533 -7.54 -14.19 -24.29
C GLN A 533 -6.31 -14.59 -25.11
N ARG A 534 -5.24 -15.05 -24.43
CA ARG A 534 -4.16 -15.79 -25.06
C ARG A 534 -4.62 -17.23 -25.29
N VAL A 535 -4.59 -17.69 -26.54
CA VAL A 535 -5.01 -19.04 -26.93
C VAL A 535 -3.80 -19.81 -27.41
N LEU A 536 -3.63 -21.05 -26.94
CA LEU A 536 -2.62 -22.01 -27.43
C LEU A 536 -3.29 -23.35 -27.66
N LYS A 537 -3.21 -23.85 -28.89
CA LYS A 537 -3.63 -25.22 -29.22
C LYS A 537 -2.52 -26.20 -28.87
N ILE A 538 -2.88 -27.28 -28.19
CA ILE A 538 -1.96 -28.32 -27.75
C ILE A 538 -2.45 -29.64 -28.27
N ARG A 539 -1.64 -30.31 -29.10
CA ARG A 539 -1.93 -31.64 -29.62
C ARG A 539 -0.91 -32.63 -29.09
N ILE A 540 -1.40 -33.66 -28.39
CA ILE A 540 -0.57 -34.77 -27.91
C ILE A 540 -0.85 -35.96 -28.82
N ARG A 541 0.19 -36.45 -29.52
CA ARG A 541 0.11 -37.59 -30.41
C ARG A 541 -0.22 -38.86 -29.64
N PRO A 542 -1.04 -39.77 -30.19
CA PRO A 542 -1.22 -41.09 -29.60
C PRO A 542 0.08 -41.90 -29.64
N PRO A 543 0.31 -42.83 -28.70
CA PRO A 543 1.39 -43.80 -28.80
C PRO A 543 1.32 -44.55 -30.11
N PHE A 544 2.49 -44.99 -30.66
CA PHE A 544 2.57 -45.61 -31.96
C PHE A 544 1.59 -46.80 -32.16
N TYR A 545 1.35 -47.58 -31.06
CA TYR A 545 0.45 -48.72 -31.06
C TYR A 545 -1.05 -48.36 -31.09
N LEU A 546 -1.40 -47.10 -30.88
CA LEU A 546 -2.75 -46.54 -31.02
C LEU A 546 -2.84 -45.58 -32.22
N SER A 547 -1.84 -45.57 -33.10
CA SER A 547 -1.86 -44.78 -34.30
C SER A 547 -2.75 -45.43 -35.38
N THR A 548 -3.23 -44.61 -36.34
CA THR A 548 -4.06 -45.09 -37.46
C THR A 548 -3.35 -46.23 -38.23
N TRP A 549 -2.03 -46.13 -38.39
CA TRP A 549 -1.22 -47.16 -39.03
C TRP A 549 -1.17 -48.46 -38.22
N ALA A 550 -1.10 -48.39 -36.89
CA ALA A 550 -1.15 -49.57 -36.04
C ALA A 550 -2.47 -50.32 -36.18
N TYR A 551 -3.59 -49.59 -36.21
CA TYR A 551 -4.91 -50.20 -36.44
C TYR A 551 -5.02 -50.85 -37.82
N VAL A 552 -4.47 -50.24 -38.89
CA VAL A 552 -4.41 -50.88 -40.22
C VAL A 552 -3.61 -52.18 -40.15
N VAL A 553 -2.46 -52.19 -39.48
CA VAL A 553 -1.64 -53.40 -39.27
C VAL A 553 -2.42 -54.45 -38.46
N TYR A 554 -3.12 -54.07 -37.40
CA TYR A 554 -3.93 -55.00 -36.60
C TYR A 554 -5.05 -55.64 -37.42
N VAL A 555 -5.74 -54.84 -38.24
CA VAL A 555 -6.77 -55.36 -39.14
C VAL A 555 -6.18 -56.33 -40.15
N LEU A 556 -5.02 -56.00 -40.77
CA LEU A 556 -4.34 -56.87 -41.71
C LEU A 556 -3.88 -58.19 -41.07
N LEU A 557 -3.33 -58.09 -39.82
CA LEU A 557 -2.93 -59.31 -39.09
C LEU A 557 -4.14 -60.19 -38.73
N ALA A 558 -5.27 -59.56 -38.34
CA ALA A 558 -6.50 -60.28 -38.07
C ALA A 558 -7.06 -60.96 -39.33
N LEU A 559 -7.00 -60.30 -40.48
CA LEU A 559 -7.39 -60.89 -41.78
C LEU A 559 -6.47 -62.02 -42.24
N CYS A 560 -5.16 -61.94 -41.94
CA CYS A 560 -4.21 -63.03 -42.28
C CYS A 560 -4.32 -64.22 -41.32
N SER A 561 -4.92 -64.06 -40.15
CA SER A 561 -5.12 -65.13 -39.13
C SER A 561 -6.47 -65.89 -39.29
N LEU A 562 -7.37 -65.35 -40.09
CA LEU A 562 -8.61 -65.99 -40.54
C LEU A 562 -8.35 -66.80 -41.86
#